data_3338f2f6b7c726762aa3e6ed12d7c661
#
_entry.id   3338f2f6b7c726762aa3e6ed12d7c661
#
_cell.length_a   1.000
_cell.length_b   1.000
_cell.length_c   1.000
_cell.angle_alpha   90.00
_cell.angle_beta   90.00
_cell.angle_gamma   90.00
#
_symmetry.space_group_name_H-M   'P 1'
#
loop_
_entity.id
_entity.type
_entity.pdbx_description
1 polymer ?
#
loop_
_entity_poly.entity_id
_entity_poly.type
_entity_poly.pdbx_seq_one_letter_code
_entity_poly.pdbx_strand_id
1 'polypeptide(L)'
;NNVKIQPNFSERQQEKETKILNYDVMQSVVIAPKNIERSDEIYEKLQELKLTFNNMEIVKPEYYITSIEKYKKDLLVSATENAEMRAREMLKVNKNEIGGLENMTQGQFEILPDREDSKHVNDEEPNQMYKKLRSVVTATYLIKY
;
A
#
# COMPACT_ATOMS: atom_id res chain seq x y z
N ASN A 1 -1.95 -17.38 13.97
CA ASN A 1 -3.33 -17.91 14.09
C ASN A 1 -3.96 -17.31 15.35
N ASN A 2 -4.99 -16.51 15.20
CA ASN A 2 -5.75 -15.95 16.32
C ASN A 2 -7.09 -16.68 16.42
N VAL A 3 -7.44 -17.15 17.62
CA VAL A 3 -8.75 -17.73 17.93
C VAL A 3 -9.47 -16.78 18.86
N LYS A 4 -10.68 -16.39 18.51
CA LYS A 4 -11.57 -15.57 19.33
C LYS A 4 -12.81 -16.38 19.66
N ILE A 5 -13.14 -16.43 20.94
CA ILE A 5 -14.34 -17.13 21.44
C ILE A 5 -15.22 -16.07 22.11
N GLN A 6 -16.49 -15.99 21.71
CA GLN A 6 -17.47 -15.07 22.27
C GLN A 6 -18.69 -15.85 22.75
N PRO A 7 -19.16 -15.65 23.99
CA PRO A 7 -20.40 -16.24 24.46
C PRO A 7 -21.60 -15.46 23.94
N ASN A 8 -22.65 -16.20 23.52
CA ASN A 8 -23.96 -15.64 23.20
C ASN A 8 -24.90 -15.78 24.41
N PHE A 9 -25.57 -14.70 24.75
CA PHE A 9 -26.46 -14.61 25.90
C PHE A 9 -27.93 -14.51 25.45
N SER A 10 -28.84 -15.10 26.22
CA SER A 10 -30.28 -14.82 26.09
C SER A 10 -30.72 -13.86 27.21
N GLU A 11 -31.37 -12.78 26.82
CA GLU A 11 -32.09 -11.91 27.78
C GLU A 11 -33.53 -12.39 27.88
N ARG A 12 -33.93 -12.92 29.03
CA ARG A 12 -35.35 -13.07 29.40
C ARG A 12 -35.78 -11.87 30.24
N GLN A 13 -36.80 -11.18 29.77
CA GLN A 13 -37.29 -9.92 30.38
C GLN A 13 -37.85 -10.04 31.82
N GLN A 14 -37.90 -11.22 32.42
CA GLN A 14 -38.53 -11.46 33.74
C GLN A 14 -37.63 -12.05 34.83
N GLU A 15 -36.44 -12.50 34.53
CA GLU A 15 -35.50 -13.02 35.52
C GLU A 15 -34.09 -12.48 35.28
N LYS A 16 -33.44 -11.98 36.34
CA LYS A 16 -32.10 -11.38 36.31
C LYS A 16 -30.96 -12.39 36.04
N GLU A 17 -31.24 -13.56 35.51
CA GLU A 17 -30.23 -14.55 35.18
C GLU A 17 -29.94 -14.56 33.70
N THR A 18 -28.77 -14.03 33.34
CA THR A 18 -28.20 -14.14 31.98
C THR A 18 -27.64 -15.55 31.82
N LYS A 19 -28.25 -16.35 30.94
CA LYS A 19 -27.80 -17.71 30.69
C LYS A 19 -27.02 -17.75 29.38
N ILE A 20 -25.80 -18.32 29.39
CA ILE A 20 -25.02 -18.58 28.19
C ILE A 20 -25.73 -19.70 27.41
N LEU A 21 -26.09 -19.43 26.14
CA LEU A 21 -26.75 -20.40 25.26
C LEU A 21 -25.74 -21.23 24.47
N ASN A 22 -24.75 -20.57 23.90
CA ASN A 22 -23.70 -21.18 23.09
C ASN A 22 -22.48 -20.24 23.03
N TYR A 23 -21.47 -20.63 22.29
CA TYR A 23 -20.29 -19.84 22.02
C TYR A 23 -20.07 -19.72 20.53
N ASP A 24 -19.78 -18.53 20.07
CA ASP A 24 -19.22 -18.31 18.74
C ASP A 24 -17.69 -18.43 18.81
N VAL A 25 -17.15 -19.30 17.98
CA VAL A 25 -15.69 -19.49 17.86
C VAL A 25 -15.23 -18.96 16.52
N MET A 26 -14.31 -18.03 16.54
CA MET A 26 -13.73 -17.41 15.36
C MET A 26 -12.23 -17.66 15.33
N GLN A 27 -11.72 -18.13 14.21
CA GLN A 27 -10.29 -18.35 14.00
C GLN A 27 -9.83 -17.62 12.75
N SER A 28 -8.76 -16.82 12.87
CA SER A 28 -8.12 -16.16 11.74
C SER A 28 -6.84 -16.88 11.34
N VAL A 29 -6.68 -17.11 10.03
CA VAL A 29 -5.48 -17.70 9.43
C VAL A 29 -4.89 -16.72 8.44
N VAL A 30 -3.61 -16.40 8.61
CA VAL A 30 -2.85 -15.55 7.68
C VAL A 30 -1.97 -16.45 6.82
N ILE A 31 -2.07 -16.28 5.50
CA ILE A 31 -1.26 -17.00 4.52
C ILE A 31 -0.33 -15.99 3.86
N ALA A 32 0.97 -16.20 3.98
CA ALA A 32 2.00 -15.38 3.36
C ALA A 32 2.85 -16.26 2.43
N PRO A 33 2.58 -16.28 1.11
CA PRO A 33 3.35 -17.07 0.16
C PRO A 33 4.76 -16.47 -0.02
N LYS A 34 5.76 -17.34 -0.18
CA LYS A 34 7.14 -16.90 -0.50
C LYS A 34 7.24 -16.30 -1.90
N ASN A 35 6.44 -16.79 -2.83
CA ASN A 35 6.33 -16.24 -4.18
C ASN A 35 5.02 -15.43 -4.25
N ILE A 36 5.15 -14.13 -4.47
CA ILE A 36 4.05 -13.18 -4.54
C ILE A 36 3.08 -13.49 -5.70
N GLU A 37 3.58 -14.00 -6.82
CA GLU A 37 2.77 -14.33 -8.00
C GLU A 37 1.73 -15.44 -7.72
N ARG A 38 1.95 -16.24 -6.68
CA ARG A 38 1.00 -17.28 -6.26
C ARG A 38 -0.16 -16.75 -5.41
N SER A 39 -0.15 -15.48 -5.08
CA SER A 39 -1.19 -14.89 -4.21
C SER A 39 -2.57 -14.96 -4.87
N ASP A 40 -2.65 -14.69 -6.17
CA ASP A 40 -3.90 -14.77 -6.94
C ASP A 40 -4.44 -16.20 -6.98
N GLU A 41 -3.58 -17.17 -7.28
CA GLU A 41 -3.95 -18.59 -7.30
C GLU A 41 -4.49 -19.07 -5.93
N ILE A 42 -3.82 -18.65 -4.85
CA ILE A 42 -4.25 -18.97 -3.49
C ILE A 42 -5.60 -18.32 -3.19
N TYR A 43 -5.77 -17.05 -3.56
CA TYR A 43 -7.01 -16.33 -3.35
C TYR A 43 -8.19 -16.99 -4.09
N GLU A 44 -8.00 -17.36 -5.35
CA GLU A 44 -9.01 -18.07 -6.14
C GLU A 44 -9.42 -19.41 -5.47
N LYS A 45 -8.45 -20.20 -5.04
CA LYS A 45 -8.73 -21.46 -4.31
C LYS A 45 -9.47 -21.25 -3.00
N LEU A 46 -9.17 -20.18 -2.27
CA LEU A 46 -9.90 -19.82 -1.06
C LEU A 46 -11.36 -19.44 -1.38
N GLN A 47 -11.59 -18.71 -2.48
CA GLN A 47 -12.95 -18.38 -2.93
C GLN A 47 -13.75 -19.64 -3.30
N GLU A 48 -13.13 -20.63 -3.93
CA GLU A 48 -13.75 -21.93 -4.18
C GLU A 48 -14.13 -22.66 -2.88
N LEU A 49 -13.23 -22.64 -1.88
CA LEU A 49 -13.50 -23.23 -0.57
C LEU A 49 -14.67 -22.55 0.14
N LYS A 50 -14.81 -21.22 -0.01
CA LYS A 50 -15.93 -20.47 0.55
C LYS A 50 -17.30 -20.97 0.04
N LEU A 51 -17.38 -21.46 -1.18
CA LEU A 51 -18.61 -22.04 -1.72
C LEU A 51 -19.03 -23.30 -0.96
N THR A 52 -18.06 -24.00 -0.38
CA THR A 52 -18.30 -25.21 0.43
C THR A 52 -18.55 -24.89 1.90
N PHE A 53 -17.86 -23.86 2.42
CA PHE A 53 -17.89 -23.48 3.82
C PHE A 53 -18.47 -22.06 3.97
N ASN A 54 -19.77 -21.95 4.20
CA ASN A 54 -20.50 -20.67 4.24
C ASN A 54 -20.06 -19.70 5.36
N ASN A 55 -19.36 -20.22 6.37
CA ASN A 55 -18.87 -19.43 7.52
C ASN A 55 -17.42 -18.92 7.35
N MET A 56 -16.87 -18.99 6.14
CA MET A 56 -15.55 -18.43 5.83
C MET A 56 -15.68 -16.97 5.37
N GLU A 57 -14.89 -16.11 5.96
CA GLU A 57 -14.63 -14.77 5.46
C GLU A 57 -13.23 -14.76 4.82
N ILE A 58 -13.12 -14.24 3.60
CA ILE A 58 -11.88 -14.18 2.84
C ILE A 58 -11.62 -12.73 2.48
N VAL A 59 -10.48 -12.23 2.91
CA VAL A 59 -10.01 -10.87 2.62
C VAL A 59 -9.13 -10.92 1.38
N LYS A 60 -9.18 -9.88 0.55
CA LYS A 60 -8.27 -9.74 -0.60
C LYS A 60 -6.81 -9.75 -0.15
N PRO A 61 -5.88 -10.29 -0.99
CA PRO A 61 -4.46 -10.20 -0.72
C PRO A 61 -4.02 -8.75 -0.54
N GLU A 62 -3.15 -8.51 0.43
CA GLU A 62 -2.50 -7.23 0.64
C GLU A 62 -1.01 -7.37 0.33
N TYR A 63 -0.46 -6.40 -0.38
CA TYR A 63 0.92 -6.41 -0.85
C TYR A 63 1.71 -5.27 -0.22
N TYR A 64 2.87 -5.57 0.30
CA TYR A 64 3.72 -4.61 1.00
C TYR A 64 5.10 -4.54 0.37
N ILE A 65 5.65 -3.33 0.28
CA ILE A 65 7.01 -3.13 -0.21
C ILE A 65 7.98 -3.40 0.93
N THR A 66 8.87 -4.37 0.71
CA THR A 66 10.01 -4.61 1.60
C THR A 66 11.14 -3.64 1.25
N SER A 67 11.95 -3.23 2.25
CA SER A 67 13.12 -2.36 2.04
C SER A 67 12.80 -0.98 1.44
N ILE A 68 11.66 -0.39 1.84
CA ILE A 68 11.17 0.90 1.31
C ILE A 68 12.20 2.03 1.44
N GLU A 69 13.06 2.01 2.47
CA GLU A 69 14.06 3.04 2.71
C GLU A 69 15.13 3.10 1.60
N LYS A 70 15.46 1.96 1.00
CA LYS A 70 16.36 1.93 -0.16
C LYS A 70 15.74 2.68 -1.34
N TYR A 71 14.47 2.40 -1.64
CA TYR A 71 13.76 3.05 -2.74
C TYR A 71 13.56 4.55 -2.50
N LYS A 72 13.30 4.96 -1.26
CA LYS A 72 13.20 6.37 -0.89
C LYS A 72 14.49 7.13 -1.22
N LYS A 73 15.65 6.56 -0.86
CA LYS A 73 16.95 7.16 -1.13
C LYS A 73 17.21 7.30 -2.64
N ASP A 74 17.00 6.23 -3.38
CA ASP A 74 17.25 6.22 -4.83
C ASP A 74 16.32 7.21 -5.56
N LEU A 75 15.07 7.30 -5.15
CA LEU A 75 14.11 8.24 -5.70
C LEU A 75 14.44 9.70 -5.36
N LEU A 76 14.92 9.96 -4.15
CA LEU A 76 15.35 11.32 -3.77
C LEU A 76 16.51 11.79 -4.64
N VAL A 77 17.50 10.94 -4.88
CA VAL A 77 18.63 11.26 -5.77
C VAL A 77 18.12 11.54 -7.17
N SER A 78 17.33 10.64 -7.74
CA SER A 78 16.79 10.80 -9.09
C SER A 78 15.89 12.04 -9.23
N ALA A 79 15.08 12.35 -8.23
CA ALA A 79 14.23 13.54 -8.23
C ALA A 79 15.06 14.84 -8.20
N THR A 80 16.15 14.85 -7.43
CA THR A 80 17.08 15.99 -7.35
C THR A 80 17.79 16.22 -8.67
N GLU A 81 18.34 15.17 -9.27
CA GLU A 81 18.99 15.23 -10.60
C GLU A 81 18.02 15.73 -11.67
N ASN A 82 16.78 15.24 -11.67
CA ASN A 82 15.73 15.70 -12.57
C ASN A 82 15.38 17.18 -12.36
N ALA A 83 15.31 17.65 -11.13
CA ALA A 83 15.05 19.07 -10.84
C ALA A 83 16.16 19.96 -11.41
N GLU A 84 17.43 19.58 -11.22
CA GLU A 84 18.57 20.32 -11.77
C GLU A 84 18.57 20.30 -13.31
N MET A 85 18.37 19.13 -13.91
CA MET A 85 18.32 18.99 -15.36
C MET A 85 17.23 19.88 -15.97
N ARG A 86 16.02 19.88 -15.41
CA ARG A 86 14.92 20.72 -15.88
C ARG A 86 15.21 22.21 -15.72
N ALA A 87 15.81 22.62 -14.61
CA ALA A 87 16.21 24.00 -14.40
C ALA A 87 17.23 24.46 -15.48
N ARG A 88 18.22 23.61 -15.80
CA ARG A 88 19.19 23.88 -16.88
C ARG A 88 18.51 24.01 -18.24
N GLU A 89 17.60 23.10 -18.58
CA GLU A 89 16.89 23.14 -19.86
C GLU A 89 16.02 24.42 -19.99
N MET A 90 15.34 24.82 -18.94
CA MET A 90 14.53 26.04 -18.92
C MET A 90 15.37 27.29 -19.13
N LEU A 91 16.56 27.36 -18.54
CA LEU A 91 17.46 28.53 -18.66
C LEU A 91 18.13 28.63 -20.02
N LYS A 92 18.37 27.51 -20.71
CA LYS A 92 18.91 27.51 -22.08
C LYS A 92 18.10 28.35 -23.06
N VAL A 93 16.77 28.39 -22.90
CA VAL A 93 15.89 29.18 -23.78
C VAL A 93 16.25 30.65 -23.74
N ASN A 94 16.68 31.16 -22.58
CA ASN A 94 17.04 32.58 -22.37
C ASN A 94 18.56 32.81 -22.41
N LYS A 95 19.34 31.78 -22.82
CA LYS A 95 20.82 31.83 -22.84
C LYS A 95 21.48 32.14 -21.49
N ASN A 96 20.76 31.79 -20.41
CA ASN A 96 21.24 31.90 -19.04
C ASN A 96 21.79 30.56 -18.55
N GLU A 97 22.62 30.58 -17.54
CA GLU A 97 23.15 29.38 -16.89
C GLU A 97 22.61 29.21 -15.48
N ILE A 98 22.51 27.95 -15.04
CA ILE A 98 22.17 27.64 -13.65
C ILE A 98 23.35 28.03 -12.74
N GLY A 99 23.06 28.73 -11.66
CA GLY A 99 24.03 29.07 -10.62
C GLY A 99 24.00 28.05 -9.47
N GLY A 100 24.35 28.52 -8.29
CA GLY A 100 24.30 27.68 -7.08
C GLY A 100 22.89 27.32 -6.66
N LEU A 101 22.76 26.21 -5.96
CA LEU A 101 21.51 25.81 -5.28
C LEU A 101 21.29 26.79 -4.11
N GLU A 102 20.14 27.45 -4.09
CA GLU A 102 19.75 28.38 -3.02
C GLU A 102 18.91 27.68 -1.95
N ASN A 103 17.93 26.87 -2.37
CA ASN A 103 17.07 26.16 -1.47
C ASN A 103 16.61 24.82 -2.10
N MET A 104 16.37 23.82 -1.25
CA MET A 104 15.79 22.55 -1.65
C MET A 104 14.84 22.06 -0.57
N THR A 105 13.66 21.64 -0.98
CA THR A 105 12.68 20.99 -0.10
C THR A 105 12.21 19.69 -0.71
N GLN A 106 12.08 18.66 0.13
CA GLN A 106 11.49 17.38 -0.24
C GLN A 106 10.01 17.39 0.14
N GLY A 107 9.14 17.06 -0.79
CA GLY A 107 7.74 16.80 -0.56
C GLY A 107 7.51 15.41 0.04
N GLN A 108 6.25 15.03 0.13
CA GLN A 108 5.88 13.73 0.64
C GLN A 108 6.33 12.61 -0.30
N PHE A 109 6.70 11.47 0.30
CA PHE A 109 6.88 10.23 -0.41
C PHE A 109 5.54 9.51 -0.46
N GLU A 110 5.14 9.08 -1.64
CA GLU A 110 3.85 8.45 -1.87
C GLU A 110 4.03 7.04 -2.45
N ILE A 111 3.20 6.12 -1.99
CA ILE A 111 3.01 4.81 -2.59
C ILE A 111 1.67 4.86 -3.31
N LEU A 112 1.67 4.62 -4.59
CA LEU A 112 0.49 4.70 -5.43
C LEU A 112 0.24 3.33 -6.10
N PRO A 113 -1.03 3.00 -6.39
CA PRO A 113 -1.34 1.84 -7.19
C PRO A 113 -0.78 2.01 -8.62
N ASP A 114 -0.19 0.94 -9.15
CA ASP A 114 0.20 0.90 -10.56
C ASP A 114 -0.97 0.44 -11.42
N ARG A 115 -1.72 1.40 -11.93
CA ARG A 115 -2.91 1.14 -12.75
C ARG A 115 -2.61 0.63 -14.16
N GLU A 116 -1.35 0.43 -14.51
CA GLU A 116 -0.95 -0.22 -15.76
C GLU A 116 -1.00 -1.74 -15.65
N ASP A 117 -1.07 -2.28 -14.43
CA ASP A 117 -1.34 -3.70 -14.19
C ASP A 117 -2.78 -4.04 -14.56
N SER A 118 -2.94 -4.84 -15.62
CA SER A 118 -4.25 -5.20 -16.17
C SER A 118 -5.12 -6.06 -15.23
N LYS A 119 -4.51 -6.78 -14.29
CA LYS A 119 -5.24 -7.66 -13.36
C LYS A 119 -5.83 -6.90 -12.18
N HIS A 120 -5.11 -5.87 -11.70
CA HIS A 120 -5.40 -5.19 -10.45
C HIS A 120 -5.75 -3.71 -10.64
N VAL A 121 -6.07 -3.30 -11.87
CA VAL A 121 -6.30 -1.88 -12.24
C VAL A 121 -7.36 -1.17 -11.38
N ASN A 122 -8.35 -1.92 -10.87
CA ASN A 122 -9.43 -1.39 -10.03
C ASN A 122 -9.20 -1.61 -8.54
N ASP A 123 -8.11 -2.26 -8.15
CA ASP A 123 -7.81 -2.48 -6.75
C ASP A 123 -7.17 -1.23 -6.15
N GLU A 124 -7.52 -0.98 -4.89
CA GLU A 124 -6.91 0.09 -4.11
C GLU A 124 -5.56 -0.39 -3.54
N GLU A 125 -4.66 0.54 -3.28
CA GLU A 125 -3.55 0.27 -2.38
C GLU A 125 -4.16 -0.04 -0.97
N PRO A 126 -3.85 -1.13 -0.30
CA PRO A 126 -2.71 -2.06 -0.46
C PRO A 126 -2.96 -3.31 -1.33
N ASN A 127 -4.13 -3.52 -1.90
CA ASN A 127 -4.48 -4.75 -2.61
C ASN A 127 -3.84 -4.88 -3.99
N GLN A 128 -3.20 -3.84 -4.49
CA GLN A 128 -2.53 -3.88 -5.77
C GLN A 128 -1.11 -4.44 -5.67
N MET A 129 -0.81 -5.49 -6.46
CA MET A 129 0.48 -6.16 -6.46
C MET A 129 1.62 -5.23 -6.89
N TYR A 130 1.42 -4.48 -7.98
CA TYR A 130 2.40 -3.52 -8.50
C TYR A 130 2.11 -2.12 -8.01
N LYS A 131 3.15 -1.43 -7.56
CA LYS A 131 3.04 -0.12 -6.94
C LYS A 131 4.00 0.87 -7.59
N LYS A 132 3.53 2.10 -7.78
CA LYS A 132 4.37 3.25 -8.16
C LYS A 132 4.83 4.00 -6.93
N LEU A 133 6.11 4.28 -6.88
CA LEU A 133 6.69 5.13 -5.84
C LEU A 133 6.92 6.52 -6.41
N ARG A 134 6.46 7.53 -5.69
CA ARG A 134 6.59 8.94 -6.09
C ARG A 134 7.31 9.73 -5.01
N SER A 135 8.29 10.52 -5.45
CA SER A 135 8.94 11.53 -4.62
C SER A 135 8.93 12.87 -5.36
N VAL A 136 8.66 13.93 -4.66
CA VAL A 136 8.66 15.30 -5.21
C VAL A 136 9.75 16.10 -4.52
N VAL A 137 10.57 16.79 -5.34
CA VAL A 137 11.58 17.72 -4.87
C VAL A 137 11.30 19.08 -5.50
N THR A 138 11.38 20.13 -4.70
CA THR A 138 11.38 21.52 -5.16
C THR A 138 12.74 22.10 -4.88
N ALA A 139 13.40 22.60 -5.93
CA ALA A 139 14.73 23.22 -5.84
C ALA A 139 14.71 24.62 -6.44
N THR A 140 15.33 25.56 -5.75
CA THR A 140 15.55 26.93 -6.20
C THR A 140 17.03 27.15 -6.47
N TYR A 141 17.34 27.64 -7.66
CA TYR A 141 18.71 27.92 -8.10
C TYR A 141 18.89 29.39 -8.41
N LEU A 142 20.08 29.88 -8.15
CA LEU A 142 20.51 31.19 -8.63
C LEU A 142 20.72 31.16 -10.14
N ILE A 143 20.56 32.31 -10.81
CA ILE A 143 20.79 32.44 -12.24
C ILE A 143 22.12 33.15 -12.47
N LYS A 144 22.94 32.61 -13.39
CA LYS A 144 24.10 33.28 -13.94
C LYS A 144 23.74 33.86 -15.30
N TYR A 145 24.02 35.13 -15.46
CA TYR A 145 23.83 35.88 -16.69
C TYR A 145 25.10 35.85 -17.51
#